data_7baf31a21184efa96ff68ae89387093d
#
_entry.id   7baf31a21184efa96ff68ae89387093d
#
_cell.length_a   1.000
_cell.length_b   1.000
_cell.length_c   1.000
_cell.angle_alpha   90.00
_cell.angle_beta   90.00
_cell.angle_gamma   90.00
#
_symmetry.space_group_name_H-M   'P 1'
#
loop_
_entity.id
_entity.type
_entity.pdbx_description
1 polymer ?
#
loop_
_entity_poly.entity_id
_entity_poly.type
_entity_poly.pdbx_seq_one_letter_code
_entity_poly.pdbx_strand_id
1 'polypeptide(L)'
;RPYCTWRASWVMPMFAETELNVRNKKIQTLYRVLFMLMTGLLILPVLIILATLIYKGGSVISMDFLFTAPTDGMTAGGIFPALIGTVWLVAVALLISVPIGIAAAIYLNEYAGENWFTRLINLAIINLAGVPSIVHALFGVGAFVIFFGFGTSILAASLTLAIMTLPVVIVATRESLRAVPMAFREACWNMGATRWQTIRRVVLPNAVTGILTGVILEVSRTTGETAPVMFTGAVFFTPFLPQGIFDQTMALSLHLFVVSTQVPGVPENLPYGVALVLIAMVLLMNSISIAFRMYLRGRKKW
;
A
#
# COMPACT_ATOMS: atom_id res chain seq x y z
N ARG A 1 -67.82 -28.01 -42.61
CA ARG A 1 -67.00 -27.85 -41.40
C ARG A 1 -65.91 -26.84 -41.72
N PRO A 2 -65.89 -25.62 -41.11
CA PRO A 2 -64.84 -24.62 -41.36
C PRO A 2 -63.70 -24.89 -40.39
N TYR A 3 -62.50 -25.02 -40.94
CA TYR A 3 -61.26 -25.11 -40.19
C TYR A 3 -60.94 -23.77 -39.54
N CYS A 4 -60.90 -23.73 -38.23
CA CYS A 4 -60.50 -22.56 -37.41
C CYS A 4 -59.01 -22.35 -37.59
N THR A 5 -58.62 -21.35 -38.41
CA THR A 5 -57.24 -20.87 -38.49
C THR A 5 -56.96 -19.97 -37.34
N TRP A 6 -56.36 -20.51 -36.26
CA TRP A 6 -55.78 -19.72 -35.20
C TRP A 6 -54.57 -18.98 -35.76
N ARG A 7 -54.72 -17.70 -36.10
CA ARG A 7 -53.59 -16.81 -36.33
C ARG A 7 -52.84 -16.68 -35.03
N ALA A 8 -51.64 -17.25 -34.98
CA ALA A 8 -50.65 -17.02 -33.95
C ALA A 8 -50.10 -15.57 -34.03
N SER A 9 -50.90 -14.60 -33.57
CA SER A 9 -50.54 -13.15 -33.59
C SER A 9 -50.26 -12.56 -32.21
N TRP A 10 -49.91 -13.38 -31.22
CA TRP A 10 -49.60 -12.93 -29.87
C TRP A 10 -48.27 -13.42 -29.37
N VAL A 11 -47.30 -13.68 -30.24
CA VAL A 11 -45.92 -13.70 -29.80
C VAL A 11 -45.45 -12.26 -29.84
N MET A 12 -45.77 -11.46 -28.81
CA MET A 12 -45.02 -10.25 -28.53
C MET A 12 -43.57 -10.70 -28.45
N PRO A 13 -42.62 -10.07 -29.18
CA PRO A 13 -41.23 -10.35 -29.01
C PRO A 13 -40.88 -9.91 -27.58
N MET A 14 -40.77 -10.87 -26.66
CA MET A 14 -40.43 -10.59 -25.24
C MET A 14 -39.11 -9.83 -25.10
N PHE A 15 -38.42 -9.54 -26.21
CA PHE A 15 -37.15 -8.84 -26.30
C PHE A 15 -37.16 -7.70 -27.33
N ALA A 16 -38.35 -7.14 -27.69
CA ALA A 16 -38.40 -5.96 -28.55
C ALA A 16 -37.72 -4.78 -27.81
N GLU A 17 -36.72 -4.18 -28.43
CA GLU A 17 -36.06 -2.98 -27.89
C GLU A 17 -37.08 -1.83 -27.86
N THR A 18 -37.46 -1.40 -26.66
CA THR A 18 -38.30 -0.20 -26.51
C THR A 18 -37.49 1.05 -26.80
N GLU A 19 -38.13 2.13 -27.21
CA GLU A 19 -37.46 3.44 -27.48
C GLU A 19 -36.67 3.91 -26.23
N LEU A 20 -37.16 3.60 -25.03
CA LEU A 20 -36.46 3.85 -23.76
C LEU A 20 -35.14 3.08 -23.68
N ASN A 21 -35.12 1.82 -24.14
CA ASN A 21 -33.90 1.03 -24.16
C ASN A 21 -32.87 1.57 -25.14
N VAL A 22 -33.31 2.02 -26.33
CA VAL A 22 -32.41 2.63 -27.32
C VAL A 22 -31.82 3.94 -26.78
N ARG A 23 -32.64 4.77 -26.15
CA ARG A 23 -32.19 6.02 -25.50
C ARG A 23 -31.24 5.76 -24.39
N ASN A 24 -31.53 4.78 -23.52
CA ASN A 24 -30.66 4.40 -22.42
C ASN A 24 -29.33 3.83 -22.92
N LYS A 25 -29.32 3.03 -24.00
CA LYS A 25 -28.08 2.55 -24.63
C LYS A 25 -27.22 3.70 -25.15
N LYS A 26 -27.80 4.71 -25.78
CA LYS A 26 -27.08 5.91 -26.26
C LYS A 26 -26.48 6.70 -25.09
N ILE A 27 -27.27 6.92 -24.04
CA ILE A 27 -26.82 7.60 -22.82
C ILE A 27 -25.69 6.79 -22.16
N GLN A 28 -25.85 5.49 -22.04
CA GLN A 28 -24.83 4.59 -21.47
C GLN A 28 -23.53 4.61 -22.29
N THR A 29 -23.64 4.65 -23.62
CA THR A 29 -22.46 4.76 -24.50
C THR A 29 -21.78 6.12 -24.33
N LEU A 30 -22.53 7.21 -24.20
CA LEU A 30 -22.00 8.54 -23.93
C LEU A 30 -21.20 8.56 -22.60
N TYR A 31 -21.80 8.06 -21.51
CA TYR A 31 -21.10 7.98 -20.23
C TYR A 31 -19.88 7.05 -20.28
N ARG A 32 -19.96 5.94 -21.02
CA ARG A 32 -18.80 5.05 -21.22
C ARG A 32 -17.64 5.79 -21.89
N VAL A 33 -17.92 6.54 -22.97
CA VAL A 33 -16.90 7.33 -23.65
C VAL A 33 -16.35 8.42 -22.75
N LEU A 34 -17.23 9.13 -22.02
CA LEU A 34 -16.82 10.16 -21.07
C LEU A 34 -15.88 9.57 -19.99
N PHE A 35 -16.25 8.47 -19.37
CA PHE A 35 -15.41 7.82 -18.38
C PHE A 35 -14.09 7.28 -18.95
N MET A 36 -14.10 6.75 -20.19
CA MET A 36 -12.86 6.36 -20.89
C MET A 36 -11.94 7.57 -21.12
N LEU A 37 -12.50 8.71 -21.56
CA LEU A 37 -11.72 9.94 -21.74
C LEU A 37 -11.15 10.46 -20.42
N MET A 38 -11.96 10.50 -19.36
CA MET A 38 -11.50 10.90 -18.02
C MET A 38 -10.39 9.97 -17.50
N THR A 39 -10.55 8.65 -17.68
CA THR A 39 -9.53 7.67 -17.30
C THR A 39 -8.25 7.85 -18.13
N GLY A 40 -8.38 8.07 -19.44
CA GLY A 40 -7.24 8.37 -20.31
C GLY A 40 -6.50 9.64 -19.88
N LEU A 41 -7.24 10.70 -19.54
CA LEU A 41 -6.68 11.97 -19.05
C LEU A 41 -5.91 11.79 -17.72
N LEU A 42 -6.35 10.89 -16.85
CA LEU A 42 -5.64 10.56 -15.59
C LEU A 42 -4.39 9.71 -15.82
N ILE A 43 -4.46 8.79 -16.79
CA ILE A 43 -3.33 7.87 -17.06
C ILE A 43 -2.23 8.58 -17.86
N LEU A 44 -2.59 9.49 -18.78
CA LEU A 44 -1.65 10.15 -19.68
C LEU A 44 -0.49 10.85 -18.95
N PRO A 45 -0.70 11.69 -17.92
CA PRO A 45 0.40 12.31 -17.17
C PRO A 45 1.34 11.28 -16.53
N VAL A 46 0.79 10.19 -16.00
CA VAL A 46 1.59 9.12 -15.38
C VAL A 46 2.49 8.45 -16.41
N LEU A 47 1.96 8.17 -17.60
CA LEU A 47 2.76 7.61 -18.71
C LEU A 47 3.83 8.58 -19.20
N ILE A 48 3.53 9.89 -19.28
CA ILE A 48 4.50 10.91 -19.67
C ILE A 48 5.63 10.99 -18.64
N ILE A 49 5.30 11.03 -17.35
CA ILE A 49 6.30 11.05 -16.28
C ILE A 49 7.18 9.80 -16.36
N LEU A 50 6.58 8.61 -16.46
CA LEU A 50 7.32 7.35 -16.55
C LEU A 50 8.22 7.30 -17.78
N ALA A 51 7.72 7.73 -18.95
CA ALA A 51 8.52 7.82 -20.17
C ALA A 51 9.70 8.79 -20.01
N THR A 52 9.48 9.95 -19.37
CA THR A 52 10.54 10.93 -19.11
C THR A 52 11.60 10.35 -18.17
N LEU A 53 11.19 9.65 -17.10
CA LEU A 53 12.11 8.98 -16.17
C LEU A 53 12.95 7.92 -16.88
N ILE A 54 12.33 7.10 -17.72
CA ILE A 54 13.03 6.07 -18.51
C ILE A 54 14.01 6.73 -19.50
N TYR A 55 13.58 7.75 -20.22
CA TYR A 55 14.40 8.42 -21.23
C TYR A 55 15.61 9.12 -20.62
N LYS A 56 15.43 9.93 -19.57
CA LYS A 56 16.50 10.68 -18.92
C LYS A 56 17.31 9.85 -17.92
N GLY A 57 16.66 8.97 -17.15
CA GLY A 57 17.30 8.20 -16.08
C GLY A 57 17.89 6.87 -16.53
N GLY A 58 17.44 6.31 -17.67
CA GLY A 58 17.89 5.00 -18.14
C GLY A 58 19.37 4.92 -18.43
N SER A 59 20.01 6.03 -18.86
CA SER A 59 21.43 6.10 -19.14
C SER A 59 22.34 5.95 -17.92
N VAL A 60 21.85 6.24 -16.72
CA VAL A 60 22.60 6.17 -15.45
C VAL A 60 22.57 4.76 -14.86
N ILE A 61 21.56 3.97 -15.22
CA ILE A 61 21.37 2.64 -14.61
C ILE A 61 22.46 1.68 -15.11
N SER A 62 23.35 1.35 -14.19
CA SER A 62 24.41 0.36 -14.38
C SER A 62 24.52 -0.50 -13.13
N MET A 63 25.26 -1.61 -13.20
CA MET A 63 25.53 -2.43 -12.01
C MET A 63 26.32 -1.63 -10.98
N ASP A 64 27.27 -0.81 -11.41
CA ASP A 64 28.03 0.05 -10.51
C ASP A 64 27.11 1.06 -9.81
N PHE A 65 26.16 1.69 -10.52
CA PHE A 65 25.20 2.61 -9.93
C PHE A 65 24.31 1.94 -8.85
N LEU A 66 23.94 0.69 -9.03
CA LEU A 66 23.09 -0.03 -8.08
C LEU A 66 23.85 -0.55 -6.85
N PHE A 67 25.12 -0.95 -7.01
CA PHE A 67 25.84 -1.71 -5.99
C PHE A 67 27.04 -0.97 -5.38
N THR A 68 27.30 0.28 -5.75
CA THR A 68 28.32 1.09 -5.10
C THR A 68 27.72 2.15 -4.16
N ALA A 69 28.56 2.72 -3.31
CA ALA A 69 28.18 3.86 -2.47
C ALA A 69 28.30 5.17 -3.26
N PRO A 70 27.54 6.22 -2.88
CA PRO A 70 27.69 7.54 -3.48
C PRO A 70 29.07 8.13 -3.14
N THR A 71 29.65 8.83 -4.11
CA THR A 71 30.96 9.48 -4.02
C THR A 71 30.85 10.96 -4.40
N ASP A 72 31.96 11.72 -4.23
CA ASP A 72 32.07 13.14 -4.62
C ASP A 72 30.91 14.01 -4.11
N GLY A 73 30.50 13.81 -2.85
CA GLY A 73 29.39 14.54 -2.28
C GLY A 73 28.03 14.22 -2.92
N MET A 74 27.82 13.01 -3.41
CA MET A 74 26.61 12.52 -4.09
C MET A 74 26.44 13.02 -5.55
N THR A 75 27.46 13.60 -6.15
CA THR A 75 27.44 13.94 -7.58
C THR A 75 27.81 12.77 -8.49
N ALA A 76 28.45 11.73 -7.91
CA ALA A 76 28.87 10.51 -8.59
C ALA A 76 28.68 9.28 -7.69
N GLY A 77 29.00 8.09 -8.21
CA GLY A 77 28.87 6.81 -7.51
C GLY A 77 27.45 6.23 -7.60
N GLY A 78 27.13 5.37 -6.65
CA GLY A 78 25.89 4.60 -6.67
C GLY A 78 24.94 4.94 -5.53
N ILE A 79 23.95 4.07 -5.34
CA ILE A 79 22.83 4.27 -4.40
C ILE A 79 22.64 3.10 -3.44
N PHE A 80 23.61 2.18 -3.37
CA PHE A 80 23.48 0.94 -2.60
C PHE A 80 23.11 1.14 -1.13
N PRO A 81 23.76 2.04 -0.37
CA PRO A 81 23.37 2.29 1.03
C PRO A 81 21.92 2.75 1.18
N ALA A 82 21.45 3.60 0.26
CA ALA A 82 20.07 4.08 0.27
C ALA A 82 19.05 2.98 -0.07
N LEU A 83 19.38 2.06 -0.97
CA LEU A 83 18.57 0.88 -1.27
C LEU A 83 18.42 -0.03 -0.06
N ILE A 84 19.54 -0.41 0.55
CA ILE A 84 19.55 -1.29 1.73
C ILE A 84 18.86 -0.64 2.91
N GLY A 85 19.11 0.64 3.15
CA GLY A 85 18.47 1.38 4.24
C GLY A 85 16.96 1.47 4.06
N THR A 86 16.46 1.67 2.84
CA THR A 86 15.01 1.65 2.58
C THR A 86 14.41 0.28 2.90
N VAL A 87 15.08 -0.81 2.52
CA VAL A 87 14.61 -2.17 2.85
C VAL A 87 14.54 -2.38 4.36
N TRP A 88 15.58 -1.95 5.11
CA TRP A 88 15.58 -2.04 6.57
C TRP A 88 14.43 -1.26 7.21
N LEU A 89 14.25 0.01 6.81
CA LEU A 89 13.19 0.88 7.33
C LEU A 89 11.80 0.27 7.11
N VAL A 90 11.51 -0.17 5.90
CA VAL A 90 10.22 -0.78 5.53
C VAL A 90 10.02 -2.11 6.25
N ALA A 91 11.03 -2.98 6.25
CA ALA A 91 10.93 -4.30 6.88
C ALA A 91 10.65 -4.19 8.39
N VAL A 92 11.41 -3.34 9.11
CA VAL A 92 11.22 -3.15 10.56
C VAL A 92 9.88 -2.49 10.86
N ALA A 93 9.47 -1.48 10.08
CA ALA A 93 8.17 -0.83 10.26
C ALA A 93 7.01 -1.82 10.10
N LEU A 94 7.03 -2.64 9.05
CA LEU A 94 6.00 -3.64 8.81
C LEU A 94 6.04 -4.80 9.80
N LEU A 95 7.22 -5.23 10.24
CA LEU A 95 7.36 -6.27 11.26
C LEU A 95 6.69 -5.86 12.58
N ILE A 96 6.65 -4.58 12.88
CA ILE A 96 5.99 -4.02 14.06
C ILE A 96 4.51 -3.78 13.80
N SER A 97 4.19 -3.03 12.72
CA SER A 97 2.82 -2.55 12.49
C SER A 97 1.84 -3.65 12.07
N VAL A 98 2.27 -4.62 11.26
CA VAL A 98 1.37 -5.65 10.71
C VAL A 98 0.84 -6.59 11.80
N PRO A 99 1.67 -7.19 12.67
CA PRO A 99 1.15 -8.05 13.74
C PRO A 99 0.24 -7.30 14.73
N ILE A 100 0.64 -6.09 15.12
CA ILE A 100 -0.14 -5.25 16.04
C ILE A 100 -1.47 -4.84 15.39
N GLY A 101 -1.43 -4.38 14.13
CA GLY A 101 -2.62 -3.97 13.39
C GLY A 101 -3.61 -5.11 13.16
N ILE A 102 -3.12 -6.32 12.82
CA ILE A 102 -3.97 -7.51 12.68
C ILE A 102 -4.59 -7.89 14.02
N ALA A 103 -3.81 -7.92 15.11
CA ALA A 103 -4.31 -8.26 16.44
C ALA A 103 -5.38 -7.25 16.91
N ALA A 104 -5.13 -5.96 16.73
CA ALA A 104 -6.10 -4.90 17.04
C ALA A 104 -7.39 -5.04 16.21
N ALA A 105 -7.27 -5.32 14.92
CA ALA A 105 -8.40 -5.51 14.02
C ALA A 105 -9.26 -6.73 14.42
N ILE A 106 -8.61 -7.85 14.76
CA ILE A 106 -9.30 -9.05 15.26
C ILE A 106 -10.06 -8.72 16.54
N TYR A 107 -9.41 -8.05 17.49
CA TYR A 107 -10.07 -7.65 18.73
C TYR A 107 -11.29 -6.75 18.47
N LEU A 108 -11.12 -5.71 17.67
CA LEU A 108 -12.18 -4.75 17.36
C LEU A 108 -13.33 -5.35 16.54
N ASN A 109 -13.08 -6.37 15.74
CA ASN A 109 -14.10 -6.99 14.88
C ASN A 109 -14.82 -8.15 15.54
N GLU A 110 -14.10 -8.99 16.31
CA GLU A 110 -14.62 -10.28 16.80
C GLU A 110 -14.99 -10.26 18.30
N TYR A 111 -14.34 -9.38 19.09
CA TYR A 111 -14.51 -9.36 20.53
C TYR A 111 -15.13 -8.06 21.05
N ALA A 112 -14.80 -6.93 20.46
CA ALA A 112 -15.28 -5.64 20.97
C ALA A 112 -16.79 -5.49 20.73
N GLY A 113 -17.52 -5.18 21.81
CA GLY A 113 -18.93 -4.81 21.73
C GLY A 113 -19.13 -3.37 21.26
N GLU A 114 -20.35 -3.03 20.87
CA GLU A 114 -20.75 -1.65 20.53
C GLU A 114 -20.92 -0.80 21.80
N ASN A 115 -19.80 -0.25 22.30
CA ASN A 115 -19.80 0.67 23.43
C ASN A 115 -19.10 1.99 23.06
N TRP A 116 -19.20 2.98 23.94
CA TRP A 116 -18.61 4.30 23.72
C TRP A 116 -17.09 4.24 23.57
N PHE A 117 -16.42 3.35 24.28
CA PHE A 117 -14.96 3.17 24.24
C PHE A 117 -14.51 2.62 22.89
N THR A 118 -15.18 1.59 22.36
CA THR A 118 -14.92 1.05 21.02
C THR A 118 -15.17 2.11 19.94
N ARG A 119 -16.20 2.96 20.13
CA ARG A 119 -16.48 4.08 19.21
C ARG A 119 -15.36 5.11 19.24
N LEU A 120 -14.84 5.44 20.44
CA LEU A 120 -13.71 6.36 20.60
C LEU A 120 -12.44 5.81 19.91
N ILE A 121 -12.11 4.53 20.10
CA ILE A 121 -10.98 3.89 19.43
C ILE A 121 -11.13 3.94 17.90
N ASN A 122 -12.32 3.64 17.40
CA ASN A 122 -12.58 3.71 15.96
C ASN A 122 -12.41 5.14 15.40
N LEU A 123 -12.87 6.15 16.11
CA LEU A 123 -12.65 7.55 15.74
C LEU A 123 -11.17 7.91 15.78
N ALA A 124 -10.44 7.45 16.79
CA ALA A 124 -8.99 7.68 16.90
C ALA A 124 -8.23 7.06 15.71
N ILE A 125 -8.57 5.81 15.32
CA ILE A 125 -7.96 5.14 14.16
C ILE A 125 -8.21 5.93 12.87
N ILE A 126 -9.46 6.38 12.65
CA ILE A 126 -9.82 7.14 11.43
C ILE A 126 -9.10 8.49 11.42
N ASN A 127 -9.08 9.19 12.55
CA ASN A 127 -8.41 10.49 12.67
C ASN A 127 -6.89 10.35 12.47
N LEU A 128 -6.27 9.31 13.03
CA LEU A 128 -4.84 9.06 12.85
C LEU A 128 -4.48 8.81 11.38
N ALA A 129 -5.34 8.13 10.63
CA ALA A 129 -5.15 7.95 9.19
C ALA A 129 -5.17 9.27 8.38
N GLY A 130 -5.84 10.29 8.90
CA GLY A 130 -5.93 11.62 8.27
C GLY A 130 -4.81 12.60 8.67
N VAL A 131 -3.93 12.23 9.61
CA VAL A 131 -2.84 13.09 10.06
C VAL A 131 -1.76 13.22 8.97
N PRO A 132 -1.29 14.44 8.63
CA PRO A 132 -0.20 14.64 7.68
C PRO A 132 1.09 13.94 8.12
N SER A 133 1.86 13.40 7.18
CA SER A 133 3.11 12.65 7.47
C SER A 133 4.15 13.48 8.23
N ILE A 134 4.22 14.79 8.00
CA ILE A 134 5.11 15.70 8.73
C ILE A 134 4.77 15.78 10.23
N VAL A 135 3.50 15.68 10.60
CA VAL A 135 3.07 15.67 12.01
C VAL A 135 3.50 14.37 12.68
N HIS A 136 3.38 13.23 11.98
CA HIS A 136 3.93 11.96 12.45
C HIS A 136 5.46 12.03 12.61
N ALA A 137 6.15 12.72 11.69
CA ALA A 137 7.59 12.93 11.79
C ALA A 137 7.97 13.68 13.09
N LEU A 138 7.32 14.80 13.37
CA LEU A 138 7.57 15.60 14.57
C LEU A 138 7.19 14.83 15.85
N PHE A 139 6.08 14.10 15.83
CA PHE A 139 5.74 13.18 16.92
C PHE A 139 6.83 12.13 17.13
N GLY A 140 7.33 11.52 16.05
CA GLY A 140 8.40 10.52 16.10
C GLY A 140 9.69 11.07 16.69
N VAL A 141 10.06 12.31 16.33
CA VAL A 141 11.21 12.99 16.96
C VAL A 141 10.98 13.17 18.45
N GLY A 142 9.85 13.74 18.85
CA GLY A 142 9.54 13.97 20.26
C GLY A 142 9.48 12.67 21.08
N ALA A 143 8.77 11.66 20.57
CA ALA A 143 8.55 10.42 21.28
C ALA A 143 9.78 9.49 21.21
N PHE A 144 10.22 9.10 20.01
CA PHE A 144 11.21 8.02 19.86
C PHE A 144 12.65 8.52 19.93
N VAL A 145 12.95 9.66 19.30
CA VAL A 145 14.32 10.17 19.28
C VAL A 145 14.68 10.78 20.61
N ILE A 146 13.82 11.64 21.19
CA ILE A 146 14.11 12.41 22.40
C ILE A 146 13.65 11.68 23.66
N PHE A 147 12.34 11.41 23.79
CA PHE A 147 11.77 10.87 25.04
C PHE A 147 12.25 9.43 25.35
N PHE A 148 12.21 8.51 24.38
CA PHE A 148 12.74 7.17 24.55
C PHE A 148 14.27 7.10 24.40
N GLY A 149 14.92 8.17 23.91
CA GLY A 149 16.38 8.22 23.81
C GLY A 149 16.99 7.30 22.77
N PHE A 150 16.21 6.87 21.75
CA PHE A 150 16.74 5.99 20.70
C PHE A 150 17.67 6.72 19.72
N GLY A 151 17.72 8.06 19.81
CA GLY A 151 18.44 8.88 18.86
C GLY A 151 17.82 8.80 17.45
N THR A 152 18.45 9.47 16.48
CA THR A 152 18.12 9.29 15.06
C THR A 152 18.62 7.91 14.62
N SER A 153 17.70 7.00 14.34
CA SER A 153 18.01 5.58 14.10
C SER A 153 16.97 4.91 13.20
N ILE A 154 17.34 3.77 12.64
CA ILE A 154 16.41 2.90 11.89
C ILE A 154 15.20 2.58 12.79
N LEU A 155 15.42 2.28 14.07
CA LEU A 155 14.34 1.92 14.99
C LEU A 155 13.36 3.09 15.18
N ALA A 156 13.85 4.30 15.45
CA ALA A 156 13.02 5.49 15.66
C ALA A 156 12.20 5.82 14.40
N ALA A 157 12.82 5.76 13.22
CA ALA A 157 12.16 5.97 11.94
C ALA A 157 11.12 4.88 11.65
N SER A 158 11.47 3.61 11.87
CA SER A 158 10.55 2.49 11.63
C SER A 158 9.36 2.49 12.59
N LEU A 159 9.53 2.90 13.86
CA LEU A 159 8.42 3.07 14.80
C LEU A 159 7.49 4.20 14.37
N THR A 160 8.05 5.31 13.88
CA THR A 160 7.27 6.43 13.35
C THR A 160 6.44 6.00 12.13
N LEU A 161 7.07 5.28 11.20
CA LEU A 161 6.40 4.68 10.05
C LEU A 161 5.35 3.65 10.49
N ALA A 162 5.64 2.83 11.50
CA ALA A 162 4.71 1.84 12.02
C ALA A 162 3.43 2.47 12.58
N ILE A 163 3.55 3.56 13.35
CA ILE A 163 2.36 4.29 13.84
C ILE A 163 1.53 4.86 12.70
N MET A 164 2.18 5.37 11.67
CA MET A 164 1.50 5.94 10.49
C MET A 164 0.76 4.86 9.68
N THR A 165 1.32 3.64 9.60
CA THR A 165 0.74 2.52 8.83
C THR A 165 -0.33 1.74 9.60
N LEU A 166 -0.28 1.74 10.94
CA LEU A 166 -1.22 1.02 11.81
C LEU A 166 -2.69 1.22 11.46
N PRO A 167 -3.22 2.45 11.29
CA PRO A 167 -4.63 2.66 10.97
C PRO A 167 -5.07 1.94 9.71
N VAL A 168 -4.26 1.98 8.66
CA VAL A 168 -4.58 1.38 7.35
C VAL A 168 -4.57 -0.14 7.45
N VAL A 169 -3.58 -0.73 8.14
CA VAL A 169 -3.52 -2.18 8.40
C VAL A 169 -4.74 -2.63 9.22
N ILE A 170 -5.13 -1.87 10.25
CA ILE A 170 -6.32 -2.18 11.07
C ILE A 170 -7.59 -2.15 10.21
N VAL A 171 -7.81 -1.09 9.43
CA VAL A 171 -9.00 -0.93 8.60
C VAL A 171 -9.07 -2.02 7.53
N ALA A 172 -7.99 -2.24 6.78
CA ALA A 172 -7.93 -3.27 5.74
C ALA A 172 -8.16 -4.68 6.30
N THR A 173 -7.61 -4.97 7.49
CA THR A 173 -7.82 -6.24 8.18
C THR A 173 -9.28 -6.40 8.62
N ARG A 174 -9.89 -5.37 9.20
CA ARG A 174 -11.31 -5.40 9.61
C ARG A 174 -12.23 -5.63 8.44
N GLU A 175 -12.04 -4.91 7.33
CA GLU A 175 -12.84 -5.11 6.11
C GLU A 175 -12.68 -6.53 5.56
N SER A 176 -11.47 -7.08 5.65
CA SER A 176 -11.20 -8.48 5.23
C SER A 176 -11.89 -9.50 6.14
N LEU A 177 -11.94 -9.26 7.45
CA LEU A 177 -12.64 -10.10 8.41
C LEU A 177 -14.17 -10.02 8.23
N ARG A 178 -14.71 -8.82 7.96
CA ARG A 178 -16.14 -8.60 7.69
C ARG A 178 -16.61 -9.23 6.39
N ALA A 179 -15.74 -9.35 5.40
CA ALA A 179 -16.04 -10.01 4.14
C ALA A 179 -16.30 -11.52 4.28
N VAL A 180 -15.91 -12.13 5.41
CA VAL A 180 -16.23 -13.54 5.71
C VAL A 180 -17.67 -13.66 6.19
N PRO A 181 -18.57 -14.42 5.50
CA PRO A 181 -19.98 -14.53 5.85
C PRO A 181 -20.21 -15.01 7.29
N MET A 182 -21.22 -14.44 7.95
CA MET A 182 -21.57 -14.79 9.32
C MET A 182 -21.97 -16.26 9.48
N ALA A 183 -22.57 -16.84 8.45
CA ALA A 183 -22.99 -18.25 8.43
C ALA A 183 -21.84 -19.23 8.76
N PHE A 184 -20.60 -18.91 8.36
CA PHE A 184 -19.43 -19.75 8.73
C PHE A 184 -19.14 -19.71 10.23
N ARG A 185 -19.34 -18.54 10.87
CA ARG A 185 -19.17 -18.40 12.33
C ARG A 185 -20.25 -19.15 13.08
N GLU A 186 -21.49 -18.97 12.68
CA GLU A 186 -22.65 -19.65 13.27
C GLU A 186 -22.54 -21.16 13.16
N ALA A 187 -22.14 -21.69 12.01
CA ALA A 187 -21.92 -23.12 11.80
C ALA A 187 -20.87 -23.67 12.79
N CYS A 188 -19.76 -22.96 12.99
CA CYS A 188 -18.73 -23.35 13.95
C CYS A 188 -19.25 -23.34 15.39
N TRP A 189 -20.00 -22.31 15.77
CA TRP A 189 -20.55 -22.19 17.13
C TRP A 189 -21.60 -23.27 17.40
N ASN A 190 -22.44 -23.60 16.44
CA ASN A 190 -23.39 -24.70 16.53
C ASN A 190 -22.72 -26.08 16.71
N MET A 191 -21.48 -26.23 16.22
CA MET A 191 -20.64 -27.43 16.45
C MET A 191 -19.84 -27.35 17.76
N GLY A 192 -20.09 -26.35 18.62
CA GLY A 192 -19.43 -26.21 19.93
C GLY A 192 -18.03 -25.57 19.87
N ALA A 193 -17.62 -24.98 18.75
CA ALA A 193 -16.34 -24.30 18.65
C ALA A 193 -16.32 -23.00 19.46
N THR A 194 -15.22 -22.73 20.14
CA THR A 194 -15.00 -21.42 20.79
C THR A 194 -14.78 -20.30 19.79
N ARG A 195 -14.98 -19.03 20.20
CA ARG A 195 -14.70 -17.87 19.33
C ARG A 195 -13.28 -17.90 18.76
N TRP A 196 -12.29 -18.17 19.61
CA TRP A 196 -10.89 -18.24 19.16
C TRP A 196 -10.63 -19.37 18.16
N GLN A 197 -11.24 -20.55 18.36
CA GLN A 197 -11.14 -21.65 17.41
C GLN A 197 -11.76 -21.28 16.06
N THR A 198 -12.93 -20.63 16.06
CA THR A 198 -13.60 -20.14 14.85
C THR A 198 -12.74 -19.11 14.12
N ILE A 199 -12.17 -18.13 14.85
CA ILE A 199 -11.31 -17.09 14.25
C ILE A 199 -10.07 -17.75 13.63
N ARG A 200 -9.34 -18.56 14.38
CA ARG A 200 -8.07 -19.13 13.93
C ARG A 200 -8.22 -20.11 12.78
N ARG A 201 -9.27 -20.96 12.80
CA ARG A 201 -9.43 -22.07 11.84
C ARG A 201 -10.30 -21.71 10.63
N VAL A 202 -11.18 -20.73 10.75
CA VAL A 202 -12.15 -20.41 9.70
C VAL A 202 -12.03 -18.95 9.25
N VAL A 203 -12.19 -17.98 10.16
CA VAL A 203 -12.28 -16.57 9.77
C VAL A 203 -10.95 -16.05 9.25
N LEU A 204 -9.87 -16.19 10.02
CA LEU A 204 -8.55 -15.67 9.67
C LEU A 204 -7.98 -16.28 8.38
N PRO A 205 -8.03 -17.60 8.16
CA PRO A 205 -7.58 -18.18 6.90
C PRO A 205 -8.37 -17.69 5.69
N ASN A 206 -9.66 -17.39 5.85
CA ASN A 206 -10.48 -16.84 4.77
C ASN A 206 -10.20 -15.35 4.51
N ALA A 207 -9.86 -14.59 5.54
CA ALA A 207 -9.54 -13.17 5.44
C ALA A 207 -8.10 -12.89 4.94
N VAL A 208 -7.18 -13.86 5.03
CA VAL A 208 -5.72 -13.66 4.72
C VAL A 208 -5.48 -12.97 3.39
N THR A 209 -6.21 -13.31 2.33
CA THR A 209 -5.99 -12.69 1.01
C THR A 209 -6.33 -11.20 0.98
N GLY A 210 -7.35 -10.78 1.72
CA GLY A 210 -7.70 -9.37 1.88
C GLY A 210 -6.72 -8.63 2.77
N ILE A 211 -6.31 -9.24 3.89
CA ILE A 211 -5.30 -8.70 4.81
C ILE A 211 -3.99 -8.44 4.07
N LEU A 212 -3.50 -9.44 3.30
CA LEU A 212 -2.30 -9.29 2.50
C LEU A 212 -2.41 -8.16 1.46
N THR A 213 -3.60 -7.94 0.90
CA THR A 213 -3.80 -6.82 -0.02
C THR A 213 -3.59 -5.47 0.68
N GLY A 214 -4.11 -5.31 1.90
CA GLY A 214 -3.87 -4.10 2.69
C GLY A 214 -2.40 -3.92 3.05
N VAL A 215 -1.72 -4.99 3.46
CA VAL A 215 -0.27 -4.95 3.75
C VAL A 215 0.55 -4.57 2.51
N ILE A 216 0.22 -5.11 1.32
CA ILE A 216 0.91 -4.76 0.07
C ILE A 216 0.79 -3.26 -0.24
N LEU A 217 -0.39 -2.68 -0.06
CA LEU A 217 -0.59 -1.25 -0.25
C LEU A 217 0.28 -0.43 0.70
N GLU A 218 0.42 -0.87 1.96
CA GLU A 218 1.27 -0.20 2.94
C GLU A 218 2.77 -0.35 2.64
N VAL A 219 3.23 -1.49 2.14
CA VAL A 219 4.61 -1.65 1.65
C VAL A 219 4.95 -0.57 0.62
N SER A 220 4.06 -0.39 -0.37
CA SER A 220 4.26 0.60 -1.44
C SER A 220 4.33 2.02 -0.89
N ARG A 221 3.39 2.37 -0.01
CA ARG A 221 3.31 3.69 0.59
C ARG A 221 4.54 3.98 1.44
N THR A 222 4.88 3.09 2.37
CA THR A 222 5.99 3.25 3.31
C THR A 222 7.34 3.38 2.59
N THR A 223 7.53 2.69 1.47
CA THR A 223 8.76 2.77 0.66
C THR A 223 9.00 4.18 0.10
N GLY A 224 7.94 4.92 -0.21
CA GLY A 224 8.01 6.28 -0.74
C GLY A 224 8.01 7.40 0.30
N GLU A 225 7.82 7.08 1.59
CA GLU A 225 7.74 8.11 2.63
C GLU A 225 9.10 8.76 2.87
N THR A 226 9.10 10.09 2.86
CA THR A 226 10.33 10.89 3.02
C THR A 226 10.35 11.66 4.34
N ALA A 227 9.26 12.39 4.67
CA ALA A 227 9.24 13.28 5.83
C ALA A 227 9.45 12.56 7.18
N PRO A 228 8.76 11.45 7.51
CA PRO A 228 9.00 10.75 8.77
C PRO A 228 10.45 10.27 8.89
N VAL A 229 10.98 9.71 7.80
CA VAL A 229 12.32 9.13 7.77
C VAL A 229 13.39 10.20 7.91
N MET A 230 13.23 11.35 7.23
CA MET A 230 14.18 12.47 7.25
C MET A 230 14.41 13.01 8.67
N PHE A 231 13.37 13.08 9.50
CA PHE A 231 13.48 13.66 10.84
C PHE A 231 13.88 12.65 11.92
N THR A 232 13.63 11.35 11.71
CA THR A 232 13.74 10.36 12.81
C THR A 232 14.85 9.34 12.64
N GLY A 233 15.44 9.19 11.44
CA GLY A 233 16.45 8.13 11.32
C GLY A 233 17.31 8.14 10.08
N ALA A 234 16.96 8.91 9.05
CA ALA A 234 17.79 8.96 7.87
C ALA A 234 18.82 10.08 7.93
N VAL A 235 19.99 9.80 7.41
CA VAL A 235 21.04 10.77 7.15
C VAL A 235 21.08 11.12 5.67
N PHE A 236 21.52 12.36 5.39
CA PHE A 236 21.66 12.82 4.01
C PHE A 236 22.71 12.05 3.25
N PHE A 237 23.81 11.71 3.90
CA PHE A 237 24.91 10.98 3.29
C PHE A 237 25.61 10.06 4.29
N THR A 238 25.78 8.81 3.94
CA THR A 238 26.68 7.84 4.57
C THR A 238 27.14 6.81 3.54
N PRO A 239 28.44 6.56 3.42
CA PRO A 239 28.96 5.51 2.53
C PRO A 239 28.86 4.12 3.15
N PHE A 240 28.52 4.02 4.44
CA PHE A 240 28.49 2.77 5.21
C PHE A 240 27.08 2.18 5.26
N LEU A 241 27.05 0.86 5.32
CA LEU A 241 25.80 0.14 5.60
C LEU A 241 25.52 0.12 7.11
N PRO A 242 24.26 0.16 7.53
CA PRO A 242 23.88 0.03 8.94
C PRO A 242 24.28 -1.35 9.45
N GLN A 243 24.86 -1.42 10.65
CA GLN A 243 25.23 -2.65 11.34
C GLN A 243 24.17 -3.10 12.34
N GLY A 244 23.28 -2.17 12.75
CA GLY A 244 22.21 -2.44 13.70
C GLY A 244 20.99 -1.55 13.52
N ILE A 245 19.94 -1.85 14.27
CA ILE A 245 18.66 -1.10 14.23
C ILE A 245 18.77 0.28 14.90
N PHE A 246 19.80 0.52 15.69
CA PHE A 246 20.08 1.82 16.32
C PHE A 246 20.98 2.72 15.48
N ASP A 247 21.47 2.23 14.34
CA ASP A 247 22.26 3.02 13.43
C ASP A 247 21.36 3.93 12.59
N GLN A 248 21.96 5.00 12.09
CA GLN A 248 21.37 5.82 11.05
C GLN A 248 21.54 5.14 9.69
N THR A 249 20.67 5.47 8.74
CA THR A 249 20.78 4.95 7.38
C THR A 249 20.36 5.99 6.35
N MET A 250 20.80 5.80 5.10
CA MET A 250 20.21 6.52 3.99
C MET A 250 18.87 5.89 3.60
N ALA A 251 17.94 6.69 3.09
CA ALA A 251 16.71 6.21 2.48
C ALA A 251 16.64 6.69 1.03
N LEU A 252 16.18 5.84 0.12
CA LEU A 252 16.16 6.16 -1.31
C LEU A 252 15.26 7.35 -1.65
N SER A 253 14.12 7.48 -0.95
CA SER A 253 13.23 8.63 -1.08
C SER A 253 13.88 9.94 -0.60
N LEU A 254 14.61 9.90 0.52
CA LEU A 254 15.38 11.05 1.00
C LEU A 254 16.57 11.35 0.10
N HIS A 255 17.29 10.33 -0.37
CA HIS A 255 18.41 10.51 -1.29
C HIS A 255 17.95 11.18 -2.59
N LEU A 256 16.82 10.75 -3.16
CA LEU A 256 16.20 11.41 -4.31
C LEU A 256 15.92 12.90 -4.03
N PHE A 257 15.34 13.21 -2.88
CA PHE A 257 15.06 14.60 -2.47
C PHE A 257 16.35 15.42 -2.38
N VAL A 258 17.37 14.88 -1.73
CA VAL A 258 18.65 15.57 -1.50
C VAL A 258 19.39 15.85 -2.81
N VAL A 259 19.54 14.83 -3.69
CA VAL A 259 20.24 15.03 -4.98
C VAL A 259 19.45 15.92 -5.95
N SER A 260 18.13 16.01 -5.78
CA SER A 260 17.28 16.87 -6.63
C SER A 260 17.25 18.33 -6.18
N THR A 261 17.49 18.61 -4.88
CA THR A 261 17.21 19.94 -4.31
C THR A 261 18.35 20.56 -3.51
N GLN A 262 19.29 19.77 -2.98
CA GLN A 262 20.28 20.21 -2.00
C GLN A 262 21.71 20.16 -2.51
N VAL A 263 22.03 19.27 -3.46
CA VAL A 263 23.39 19.06 -3.94
C VAL A 263 23.65 19.88 -5.20
N PRO A 264 24.55 20.87 -5.18
CA PRO A 264 24.90 21.62 -6.38
C PRO A 264 25.77 20.77 -7.31
N GLY A 265 25.63 20.97 -8.63
CA GLY A 265 26.49 20.32 -9.63
C GLY A 265 26.15 18.86 -9.94
N VAL A 266 25.02 18.35 -9.44
CA VAL A 266 24.55 17.00 -9.77
C VAL A 266 24.23 16.92 -11.26
N PRO A 267 24.71 15.88 -11.99
CA PRO A 267 24.31 15.62 -13.37
C PRO A 267 22.78 15.50 -13.49
N GLU A 268 22.20 16.16 -14.50
CA GLU A 268 20.74 16.23 -14.67
C GLU A 268 20.06 14.85 -14.70
N ASN A 269 20.75 13.84 -15.25
CA ASN A 269 20.23 12.47 -15.39
C ASN A 269 20.23 11.65 -14.08
N LEU A 270 21.06 12.02 -13.08
CA LEU A 270 21.21 11.26 -11.84
C LEU A 270 19.88 11.20 -11.01
N PRO A 271 19.19 12.32 -10.71
CA PRO A 271 17.92 12.28 -9.99
C PRO A 271 16.86 11.44 -10.72
N TYR A 272 16.82 11.48 -12.07
CA TYR A 272 15.91 10.64 -12.85
C TYR A 272 16.25 9.17 -12.72
N GLY A 273 17.53 8.80 -12.66
CA GLY A 273 17.99 7.43 -12.42
C GLY A 273 17.56 6.94 -11.03
N VAL A 274 17.78 7.75 -9.97
CA VAL A 274 17.35 7.44 -8.60
C VAL A 274 15.84 7.26 -8.52
N ALA A 275 15.06 8.15 -9.14
CA ALA A 275 13.61 8.06 -9.19
C ALA A 275 13.14 6.78 -9.91
N LEU A 276 13.79 6.43 -11.02
CA LEU A 276 13.47 5.21 -11.76
C LEU A 276 13.71 3.95 -10.91
N VAL A 277 14.83 3.91 -10.18
CA VAL A 277 15.13 2.80 -9.25
C VAL A 277 14.15 2.75 -8.10
N LEU A 278 13.74 3.89 -7.53
CA LEU A 278 12.72 3.93 -6.48
C LEU A 278 11.38 3.33 -6.97
N ILE A 279 10.93 3.72 -8.16
CA ILE A 279 9.71 3.16 -8.76
C ILE A 279 9.89 1.66 -9.03
N ALA A 280 11.02 1.25 -9.59
CA ALA A 280 11.32 -0.16 -9.85
C ALA A 280 11.32 -0.98 -8.56
N MET A 281 11.89 -0.46 -7.46
CA MET A 281 11.90 -1.09 -6.15
C MET A 281 10.47 -1.27 -5.61
N VAL A 282 9.63 -0.23 -5.67
CA VAL A 282 8.22 -0.31 -5.26
C VAL A 282 7.47 -1.34 -6.09
N LEU A 283 7.65 -1.33 -7.41
CA LEU A 283 7.00 -2.30 -8.31
C LEU A 283 7.48 -3.73 -8.04
N LEU A 284 8.75 -3.93 -7.75
CA LEU A 284 9.32 -5.24 -7.42
C LEU A 284 8.74 -5.76 -6.10
N MET A 285 8.73 -4.94 -5.04
CA MET A 285 8.14 -5.31 -3.74
C MET A 285 6.65 -5.65 -3.88
N ASN A 286 5.90 -4.86 -4.66
CA ASN A 286 4.50 -5.14 -4.97
C ASN A 286 4.34 -6.45 -5.74
N SER A 287 5.17 -6.69 -6.75
CA SER A 287 5.10 -7.90 -7.57
C SER A 287 5.36 -9.16 -6.74
N ILE A 288 6.36 -9.13 -5.85
CA ILE A 288 6.64 -10.23 -4.90
C ILE A 288 5.42 -10.47 -4.02
N SER A 289 4.86 -9.41 -3.45
CA SER A 289 3.71 -9.48 -2.55
C SER A 289 2.45 -9.99 -3.27
N ILE A 290 2.22 -9.55 -4.52
CA ILE A 290 1.11 -10.04 -5.37
C ILE A 290 1.31 -11.52 -5.72
N ALA A 291 2.52 -11.93 -6.07
CA ALA A 291 2.85 -13.33 -6.36
C ALA A 291 2.58 -14.21 -5.13
N PHE A 292 2.99 -13.76 -3.95
CA PHE A 292 2.71 -14.46 -2.69
C PHE A 292 1.20 -14.58 -2.40
N ARG A 293 0.45 -13.50 -2.62
CA ARG A 293 -1.02 -13.52 -2.50
C ARG A 293 -1.66 -14.50 -3.49
N MET A 294 -1.22 -14.51 -4.75
CA MET A 294 -1.73 -15.45 -5.77
C MET A 294 -1.43 -16.90 -5.40
N TYR A 295 -0.22 -17.17 -4.90
CA TYR A 295 0.15 -18.50 -4.42
C TYR A 295 -0.75 -18.98 -3.28
N LEU A 296 -1.02 -18.14 -2.29
CA LEU A 296 -1.92 -18.45 -1.18
C LEU A 296 -3.37 -18.65 -1.65
N ARG A 297 -3.82 -17.84 -2.61
CA ARG A 297 -5.17 -17.97 -3.19
C ARG A 297 -5.33 -19.29 -3.97
N GLY A 298 -4.32 -19.70 -4.72
CA GLY A 298 -4.35 -20.95 -5.49
C GLY A 298 -4.44 -22.22 -4.63
N ARG A 299 -4.05 -22.15 -3.35
CA ARG A 299 -4.20 -23.26 -2.41
C ARG A 299 -5.62 -23.41 -1.85
N LYS A 300 -6.46 -22.39 -1.97
CA LYS A 300 -7.88 -22.46 -1.56
C LYS A 300 -8.70 -23.04 -2.70
N LYS A 301 -9.12 -24.29 -2.58
CA LYS A 301 -9.96 -25.01 -3.53
C LYS A 301 -11.46 -24.83 -3.23
N TRP A 302 -11.92 -23.57 -3.06
CA TRP A 302 -13.38 -23.27 -2.97
C TRP A 302 -13.63 -21.78 -3.03
#